data_4411827cbcf4f05f272c944cfca9e2ff
#
_entry.id   4411827cbcf4f05f272c944cfca9e2ff
#
_cell.length_a   1.000
_cell.length_b   1.000
_cell.length_c   1.000
_cell.angle_alpha   90.00
_cell.angle_beta   90.00
_cell.angle_gamma   90.00
#
_symmetry.space_group_name_H-M   'P 1'
#
loop_
_entity.id
_entity.type
_entity.pdbx_description
1 polymer ?
#
loop_
_entity_poly.entity_id
_entity_poly.type
_entity_poly.pdbx_seq_one_letter_code
_entity_poly.pdbx_strand_id
1 'polypeptide(L)'
;MKLHLKGEDLELYSPRIMGALVVHPGEIGSVEDFVRKAKEMQEDGADFIEIGLQVEEGIPEESDELTKLVPIVKAVAQNTSLYVAITTKYPSVMKSAVGAGACLIIDPDALKAKGALETVAMLKVPVCLVFDHNIDFDTEGSLDPMGDISAYLYERIDACLNAGIDRRNLLIDPSLSQSAPIESKLKLIGRLETLKSFALPMTMAMPRSIPHADNYLNEHFSAAVAACLFCVNSGVNIIRTERVAEMALALDTWQAVNKSARPFKLTKAIASRFKRKHAN
;
A
#
# COMPACT_ATOMS: atom_id res chain seq x y z
N MET A 1 10.47 -0.74 -13.58
CA MET A 1 10.20 0.51 -12.84
C MET A 1 11.14 0.60 -11.65
N LYS A 2 11.45 1.81 -11.21
CA LYS A 2 12.31 2.07 -10.05
C LYS A 2 11.63 3.08 -9.14
N LEU A 3 11.87 2.95 -7.85
CA LEU A 3 11.47 3.91 -6.84
C LEU A 3 12.71 4.32 -6.04
N HIS A 4 12.95 5.63 -5.92
CA HIS A 4 14.10 6.13 -5.18
C HIS A 4 13.76 6.30 -3.70
N LEU A 5 14.36 5.49 -2.83
CA LEU A 5 14.08 5.45 -1.39
C LEU A 5 15.38 5.48 -0.59
N LYS A 6 15.48 6.34 0.41
CA LYS A 6 16.65 6.44 1.30
C LYS A 6 18.00 6.56 0.57
N GLY A 7 18.01 7.20 -0.63
CA GLY A 7 19.22 7.37 -1.42
C GLY A 7 19.57 6.22 -2.36
N GLU A 8 18.74 5.19 -2.44
CA GLU A 8 18.92 4.01 -3.27
C GLU A 8 17.75 3.79 -4.23
N ASP A 9 18.02 3.17 -5.37
CA ASP A 9 17.00 2.78 -6.34
C ASP A 9 16.47 1.38 -6.03
N LEU A 10 15.22 1.28 -5.60
CA LEU A 10 14.53 0.01 -5.47
C LEU A 10 13.90 -0.40 -6.80
N GLU A 11 14.32 -1.56 -7.31
CA GLU A 11 13.73 -2.14 -8.52
C GLU A 11 12.36 -2.77 -8.22
N LEU A 12 11.36 -2.45 -9.05
CA LEU A 12 9.99 -2.94 -8.95
C LEU A 12 9.64 -3.94 -10.09
N TYR A 13 10.61 -4.72 -10.54
CA TYR A 13 10.37 -5.78 -11.55
C TYR A 13 9.63 -6.99 -10.97
N SER A 14 9.78 -7.19 -9.67
CA SER A 14 9.03 -8.18 -8.91
C SER A 14 8.06 -7.46 -7.99
N PRO A 15 6.86 -8.02 -7.77
CA PRO A 15 5.93 -7.43 -6.81
C PRO A 15 6.56 -7.40 -5.41
N ARG A 16 6.29 -6.30 -4.70
CA ARG A 16 6.75 -6.06 -3.34
C ARG A 16 5.60 -6.15 -2.36
N ILE A 17 5.91 -6.41 -1.10
CA ILE A 17 4.92 -6.49 -0.04
C ILE A 17 5.10 -5.30 0.90
N MET A 18 4.00 -4.63 1.16
CA MET A 18 3.88 -3.61 2.18
C MET A 18 3.00 -4.16 3.31
N GLY A 19 3.62 -4.44 4.46
CA GLY A 19 2.88 -4.81 5.65
C GLY A 19 2.05 -3.62 6.14
N ALA A 20 0.76 -3.81 6.41
CA ALA A 20 -0.10 -2.75 6.92
C ALA A 20 -0.14 -2.82 8.46
N LEU A 21 0.48 -1.84 9.10
CA LEU A 21 0.49 -1.66 10.55
C LEU A 21 -0.55 -0.61 10.92
N VAL A 22 -1.76 -1.08 11.19
CA VAL A 22 -2.88 -0.20 11.55
C VAL A 22 -2.83 0.12 13.03
N VAL A 23 -2.92 1.41 13.36
CA VAL A 23 -3.03 1.93 14.73
C VAL A 23 -4.47 2.33 14.98
N HIS A 24 -5.09 1.82 16.04
CA HIS A 24 -6.43 2.22 16.45
C HIS A 24 -6.36 3.20 17.64
N PRO A 25 -7.22 4.25 17.71
CA PRO A 25 -7.16 5.26 18.76
C PRO A 25 -7.29 4.71 20.18
N GLY A 26 -8.04 3.62 20.34
CA GLY A 26 -8.24 2.92 21.63
C GLY A 26 -7.30 1.75 21.86
N GLU A 27 -6.37 1.47 20.96
CA GLU A 27 -5.44 0.34 21.11
C GLU A 27 -4.42 0.66 22.19
N ILE A 28 -4.43 -0.15 23.27
CA ILE A 28 -3.46 -0.09 24.36
C ILE A 28 -2.23 -0.89 23.93
N GLY A 29 -1.55 -0.40 22.89
CA GLY A 29 -0.27 -0.96 22.45
C GLY A 29 0.87 -0.03 22.81
N SER A 30 1.96 -0.56 23.34
CA SER A 30 3.19 0.22 23.50
C SER A 30 3.88 0.41 22.14
N VAL A 31 4.74 1.42 22.02
CA VAL A 31 5.57 1.60 20.81
C VAL A 31 6.38 0.33 20.52
N GLU A 32 6.81 -0.36 21.57
CA GLU A 32 7.56 -1.62 21.50
C GLU A 32 6.74 -2.76 20.86
N ASP A 33 5.42 -2.81 21.09
CA ASP A 33 4.55 -3.80 20.45
C ASP A 33 4.45 -3.56 18.95
N PHE A 34 4.37 -2.31 18.51
CA PHE A 34 4.40 -1.98 17.08
C PHE A 34 5.74 -2.30 16.44
N VAL A 35 6.85 -2.07 17.14
CA VAL A 35 8.19 -2.48 16.67
C VAL A 35 8.28 -4.00 16.54
N ARG A 36 7.73 -4.77 17.51
CA ARG A 36 7.70 -6.22 17.44
C ARG A 36 6.88 -6.71 16.24
N LYS A 37 5.66 -6.18 16.04
CA LYS A 37 4.82 -6.49 14.87
C LYS A 37 5.55 -6.17 13.54
N ALA A 38 6.25 -5.03 13.47
CA ALA A 38 7.01 -4.64 12.29
C ALA A 38 8.19 -5.60 12.01
N LYS A 39 8.89 -6.07 13.04
CA LYS A 39 9.94 -7.09 12.91
C LYS A 39 9.39 -8.43 12.43
N GLU A 40 8.26 -8.87 12.97
CA GLU A 40 7.56 -10.07 12.51
C GLU A 40 7.20 -9.96 11.02
N MET A 41 6.62 -8.82 10.59
CA MET A 41 6.32 -8.57 9.18
C MET A 41 7.58 -8.55 8.30
N GLN A 42 8.69 -8.00 8.80
CA GLN A 42 9.99 -8.04 8.09
C GLN A 42 10.50 -9.47 7.92
N GLU A 43 10.46 -10.28 8.98
CA GLU A 43 10.86 -11.70 8.94
C GLU A 43 9.96 -12.51 8.01
N ASP A 44 8.69 -12.15 7.92
CA ASP A 44 7.71 -12.74 7.02
C ASP A 44 7.87 -12.33 5.56
N GLY A 45 8.73 -11.35 5.27
CA GLY A 45 9.13 -10.97 3.91
C GLY A 45 8.48 -9.68 3.40
N ALA A 46 8.04 -8.78 4.28
CA ALA A 46 7.70 -7.42 3.86
C ALA A 46 8.96 -6.65 3.41
N ASP A 47 8.81 -5.85 2.37
CA ASP A 47 9.81 -4.86 1.93
C ASP A 47 9.51 -3.49 2.55
N PHE A 48 8.22 -3.18 2.67
CA PHE A 48 7.70 -1.92 3.22
C PHE A 48 6.85 -2.18 4.45
N ILE A 49 6.69 -1.14 5.26
CA ILE A 49 5.66 -1.09 6.29
C ILE A 49 4.89 0.22 6.20
N GLU A 50 3.58 0.12 6.07
CA GLU A 50 2.65 1.25 6.13
C GLU A 50 2.21 1.44 7.58
N ILE A 51 2.34 2.66 8.10
CA ILE A 51 1.86 3.06 9.42
C ILE A 51 0.77 4.09 9.21
N GLY A 52 -0.43 3.79 9.71
CA GLY A 52 -1.59 4.65 9.56
C GLY A 52 -2.55 4.54 10.74
N LEU A 53 -3.27 5.62 11.03
CA LEU A 53 -4.30 5.65 12.06
C LEU A 53 -5.65 5.34 11.42
N GLN A 54 -6.36 4.37 11.97
CA GLN A 54 -7.72 4.04 11.55
C GLN A 54 -8.69 4.33 12.68
N VAL A 55 -9.68 5.18 12.41
CA VAL A 55 -10.82 5.46 13.30
C VAL A 55 -12.04 4.67 12.83
N GLU A 56 -12.96 4.39 13.75
CA GLU A 56 -14.22 3.67 13.42
C GLU A 56 -15.09 4.50 12.49
N GLU A 57 -15.16 5.81 12.74
CA GLU A 57 -15.95 6.75 11.93
C GLU A 57 -15.14 8.02 11.63
N GLY A 58 -15.27 8.52 10.41
CA GLY A 58 -14.69 9.78 9.99
C GLY A 58 -13.22 9.70 9.58
N ILE A 59 -12.50 10.79 9.84
CA ILE A 59 -11.08 10.96 9.49
C ILE A 59 -10.32 11.19 10.78
N PRO A 60 -9.14 10.57 10.97
CA PRO A 60 -8.29 10.82 12.13
C PRO A 60 -7.97 12.31 12.31
N GLU A 61 -7.90 12.76 13.55
CA GLU A 61 -7.47 14.11 13.86
C GLU A 61 -5.96 14.28 13.67
N GLU A 62 -5.53 15.44 13.16
CA GLU A 62 -4.11 15.77 12.94
C GLU A 62 -3.27 15.60 14.22
N SER A 63 -3.80 16.03 15.35
CA SER A 63 -3.14 15.93 16.66
C SER A 63 -2.94 14.48 17.10
N ASP A 64 -3.88 13.60 16.78
CA ASP A 64 -3.79 12.16 17.07
C ASP A 64 -2.73 11.49 16.20
N GLU A 65 -2.69 11.81 14.90
CA GLU A 65 -1.65 11.29 14.02
C GLU A 65 -0.25 11.75 14.49
N LEU A 66 -0.07 13.03 14.82
CA LEU A 66 1.21 13.54 15.32
C LEU A 66 1.67 12.84 16.60
N THR A 67 0.76 12.66 17.55
CA THR A 67 1.13 12.14 18.88
C THR A 67 1.28 10.62 18.91
N LYS A 68 0.52 9.90 18.08
CA LYS A 68 0.51 8.43 18.08
C LYS A 68 1.43 7.84 17.00
N LEU A 69 1.35 8.35 15.75
CA LEU A 69 2.08 7.72 14.63
C LEU A 69 3.57 8.12 14.60
N VAL A 70 3.92 9.37 14.85
CA VAL A 70 5.31 9.82 14.71
C VAL A 70 6.28 9.07 15.62
N PRO A 71 5.97 8.80 16.91
CA PRO A 71 6.81 7.95 17.75
C PRO A 71 6.97 6.52 17.23
N ILE A 72 5.89 5.92 16.69
CA ILE A 72 5.91 4.56 16.10
C ILE A 72 6.80 4.56 14.85
N VAL A 73 6.61 5.52 13.94
CA VAL A 73 7.46 5.69 12.75
C VAL A 73 8.93 5.74 13.12
N LYS A 74 9.28 6.57 14.11
CA LYS A 74 10.67 6.70 14.58
C LYS A 74 11.23 5.37 15.10
N ALA A 75 10.48 4.70 15.95
CA ALA A 75 10.93 3.47 16.57
C ALA A 75 11.05 2.34 15.52
N VAL A 76 10.09 2.19 14.61
CA VAL A 76 10.14 1.19 13.53
C VAL A 76 11.30 1.47 12.59
N ALA A 77 11.50 2.72 12.17
CA ALA A 77 12.61 3.10 11.27
C ALA A 77 13.99 2.85 11.87
N GLN A 78 14.12 2.94 13.21
CA GLN A 78 15.38 2.69 13.92
C GLN A 78 15.63 1.19 14.21
N ASN A 79 14.59 0.36 14.23
CA ASN A 79 14.68 -1.03 14.68
C ASN A 79 14.45 -2.07 13.56
N THR A 80 14.15 -1.63 12.35
CA THR A 80 13.93 -2.50 11.17
C THR A 80 14.68 -1.97 9.96
N SER A 81 14.85 -2.81 8.94
CA SER A 81 15.37 -2.41 7.62
C SER A 81 14.24 -2.08 6.61
N LEU A 82 12.98 -2.08 7.04
CA LEU A 82 11.83 -1.81 6.20
C LEU A 82 11.85 -0.38 5.64
N TYR A 83 11.31 -0.22 4.44
CA TYR A 83 10.92 1.09 3.93
C TYR A 83 9.63 1.54 4.62
N VAL A 84 9.74 2.54 5.51
CA VAL A 84 8.59 3.01 6.30
C VAL A 84 7.77 4.00 5.49
N ALA A 85 6.49 3.68 5.31
CA ALA A 85 5.47 4.55 4.73
C ALA A 85 4.55 5.11 5.81
N ILE A 86 4.17 6.38 5.69
CA ILE A 86 3.16 7.04 6.52
C ILE A 86 1.92 7.33 5.72
N THR A 87 0.74 6.92 6.22
CA THR A 87 -0.56 7.26 5.64
C THR A 87 -1.12 8.46 6.36
N THR A 88 -1.20 9.60 5.67
CA THR A 88 -1.71 10.88 6.19
C THR A 88 -2.02 11.86 5.07
N LYS A 89 -3.01 12.74 5.29
CA LYS A 89 -3.27 13.91 4.43
C LYS A 89 -2.73 15.22 5.02
N TYR A 90 -2.22 15.21 6.25
CA TYR A 90 -1.81 16.42 6.96
C TYR A 90 -0.34 16.77 6.70
N PRO A 91 -0.04 17.98 6.15
CA PRO A 91 1.33 18.40 5.86
C PRO A 91 2.28 18.40 7.05
N SER A 92 1.78 18.69 8.25
CA SER A 92 2.56 18.69 9.49
C SER A 92 2.98 17.26 9.88
N VAL A 93 2.07 16.29 9.73
CA VAL A 93 2.34 14.87 9.96
C VAL A 93 3.33 14.35 8.93
N MET A 94 3.17 14.71 7.64
CA MET A 94 4.13 14.36 6.59
C MET A 94 5.55 14.80 6.96
N LYS A 95 5.71 16.07 7.36
CA LYS A 95 7.01 16.62 7.78
C LYS A 95 7.59 15.88 8.97
N SER A 96 6.78 15.68 10.00
CA SER A 96 7.21 15.05 11.26
C SER A 96 7.57 13.59 11.05
N ALA A 97 6.77 12.84 10.29
CA ALA A 97 7.01 11.42 9.98
C ALA A 97 8.25 11.22 9.11
N VAL A 98 8.46 12.05 8.08
CA VAL A 98 9.69 11.98 7.26
C VAL A 98 10.90 12.33 8.10
N GLY A 99 10.82 13.36 8.97
CA GLY A 99 11.87 13.68 9.94
C GLY A 99 12.15 12.55 10.95
N ALA A 100 11.16 11.69 11.22
CA ALA A 100 11.28 10.53 12.08
C ALA A 100 11.79 9.26 11.35
N GLY A 101 11.91 9.28 10.02
CA GLY A 101 12.46 8.18 9.22
C GLY A 101 11.51 7.53 8.21
N ALA A 102 10.29 8.06 8.04
CA ALA A 102 9.45 7.66 6.92
C ALA A 102 10.10 8.07 5.59
N CYS A 103 10.03 7.20 4.60
CA CYS A 103 10.63 7.42 3.28
C CYS A 103 9.61 7.34 2.13
N LEU A 104 8.33 7.16 2.43
CA LEU A 104 7.21 7.16 1.51
C LEU A 104 6.01 7.80 2.21
N ILE A 105 5.28 8.64 1.51
CA ILE A 105 3.99 9.19 1.96
C ILE A 105 2.88 8.51 1.17
N ILE A 106 1.81 8.09 1.83
CA ILE A 106 0.57 7.62 1.22
C ILE A 106 -0.50 8.64 1.59
N ASP A 107 -1.00 9.38 0.60
CA ASP A 107 -2.01 10.40 0.86
C ASP A 107 -3.37 9.97 0.33
N PRO A 108 -4.33 9.67 1.24
CA PRO A 108 -5.68 9.27 0.87
C PRO A 108 -6.47 10.38 0.16
N ASP A 109 -6.05 11.63 0.27
CA ASP A 109 -6.66 12.79 -0.41
C ASP A 109 -5.86 13.24 -1.63
N ALA A 110 -4.85 12.46 -2.04
CA ALA A 110 -4.00 12.71 -3.21
C ALA A 110 -3.47 14.16 -3.26
N LEU A 111 -2.97 14.66 -2.14
CA LEU A 111 -2.38 16.00 -1.93
C LEU A 111 -3.36 17.17 -2.20
N LYS A 112 -4.65 16.99 -1.92
CA LYS A 112 -5.63 18.09 -2.00
C LYS A 112 -5.60 19.01 -0.79
N ALA A 113 -5.12 18.54 0.36
CA ALA A 113 -5.04 19.34 1.55
C ALA A 113 -4.14 20.58 1.32
N LYS A 114 -4.53 21.72 1.89
CA LYS A 114 -3.79 22.98 1.75
C LYS A 114 -2.36 22.81 2.26
N GLY A 115 -1.38 23.10 1.40
CA GLY A 115 0.05 23.00 1.72
C GLY A 115 0.64 21.59 1.54
N ALA A 116 -0.13 20.59 1.12
CA ALA A 116 0.36 19.22 0.93
C ALA A 116 1.32 19.12 -0.26
N LEU A 117 0.99 19.75 -1.40
CA LEU A 117 1.84 19.76 -2.60
C LEU A 117 3.20 20.40 -2.31
N GLU A 118 3.21 21.57 -1.70
CA GLU A 118 4.43 22.30 -1.35
C GLU A 118 5.28 21.51 -0.34
N THR A 119 4.60 20.86 0.60
CA THR A 119 5.28 20.04 1.61
C THR A 119 5.99 18.85 0.97
N VAL A 120 5.31 18.09 0.11
CA VAL A 120 5.91 16.92 -0.56
C VAL A 120 7.02 17.35 -1.52
N ALA A 121 6.83 18.44 -2.27
CA ALA A 121 7.86 19.01 -3.13
C ALA A 121 9.15 19.36 -2.36
N MET A 122 8.99 19.94 -1.14
CA MET A 122 10.10 20.26 -0.26
C MET A 122 10.79 19.02 0.32
N LEU A 123 10.00 18.02 0.74
CA LEU A 123 10.52 16.80 1.37
C LEU A 123 11.28 15.89 0.39
N LYS A 124 10.95 15.95 -0.91
CA LYS A 124 11.59 15.14 -1.97
C LYS A 124 11.56 13.64 -1.74
N VAL A 125 10.57 13.16 -1.00
CA VAL A 125 10.31 11.73 -0.82
C VAL A 125 9.20 11.28 -1.76
N PRO A 126 9.16 10.00 -2.15
CA PRO A 126 8.05 9.45 -2.91
C PRO A 126 6.70 9.64 -2.23
N VAL A 127 5.67 9.83 -3.05
CA VAL A 127 4.29 9.94 -2.60
C VAL A 127 3.37 9.06 -3.44
N CYS A 128 2.50 8.33 -2.77
CA CYS A 128 1.42 7.56 -3.37
C CYS A 128 0.13 8.37 -3.36
N LEU A 129 -0.42 8.63 -4.54
CA LEU A 129 -1.68 9.33 -4.75
C LEU A 129 -2.80 8.30 -4.73
N VAL A 130 -3.63 8.32 -3.69
CA VAL A 130 -4.71 7.36 -3.53
C VAL A 130 -6.01 7.91 -4.11
N PHE A 131 -6.71 7.06 -4.84
CA PHE A 131 -8.07 7.31 -5.29
C PHE A 131 -9.06 6.76 -4.25
N ASP A 132 -9.27 7.44 -3.15
CA ASP A 132 -10.19 6.99 -2.09
C ASP A 132 -11.61 7.54 -2.30
N HIS A 133 -12.25 7.13 -3.39
CA HIS A 133 -13.60 7.57 -3.75
C HIS A 133 -14.51 6.36 -3.99
N ASN A 134 -15.81 6.57 -3.75
CA ASN A 134 -16.83 5.62 -4.15
C ASN A 134 -17.19 5.86 -5.63
N ILE A 135 -17.01 4.82 -6.44
CA ILE A 135 -17.53 4.79 -7.81
C ILE A 135 -18.46 3.58 -7.93
N ASP A 136 -19.66 3.84 -8.40
CA ASP A 136 -20.58 2.78 -8.80
C ASP A 136 -20.38 2.48 -10.29
N PHE A 137 -19.90 1.27 -10.58
CA PHE A 137 -19.69 0.80 -11.94
C PHE A 137 -21.00 0.41 -12.66
N ASP A 138 -22.13 0.42 -11.98
CA ASP A 138 -23.43 -0.02 -12.49
C ASP A 138 -24.46 1.11 -12.63
N THR A 139 -24.11 2.36 -12.29
CA THR A 139 -25.01 3.48 -12.43
C THR A 139 -25.29 3.74 -13.92
N GLU A 140 -26.56 3.57 -14.33
CA GLU A 140 -27.02 3.94 -15.66
C GLU A 140 -26.72 5.43 -15.91
N GLY A 141 -25.91 5.72 -16.93
CA GLY A 141 -25.49 7.08 -17.28
C GLY A 141 -24.13 7.51 -16.70
N SER A 142 -23.45 6.66 -15.91
CA SER A 142 -22.03 6.87 -15.60
C SER A 142 -21.22 6.63 -16.86
N LEU A 143 -20.53 7.66 -17.32
CA LEU A 143 -19.44 7.54 -18.27
C LEU A 143 -18.41 6.60 -17.64
N ASP A 144 -17.76 5.77 -18.44
CA ASP A 144 -16.82 4.73 -18.04
C ASP A 144 -16.09 5.01 -16.68
N PRO A 145 -16.37 4.28 -15.60
CA PRO A 145 -15.75 4.52 -14.27
C PRO A 145 -14.23 4.49 -14.30
N MET A 146 -13.61 3.77 -15.24
CA MET A 146 -12.17 3.80 -15.44
C MET A 146 -11.72 5.14 -16.05
N GLY A 147 -12.59 5.80 -16.82
CA GLY A 147 -12.38 7.15 -17.30
C GLY A 147 -12.33 8.16 -16.15
N ASP A 148 -13.24 8.04 -15.18
CA ASP A 148 -13.27 8.94 -14.02
C ASP A 148 -12.04 8.74 -13.10
N ILE A 149 -11.65 7.50 -12.83
CA ILE A 149 -10.41 7.18 -12.08
C ILE A 149 -9.20 7.76 -12.82
N SER A 150 -9.15 7.57 -14.14
CA SER A 150 -8.03 8.04 -14.95
C SER A 150 -7.97 9.57 -15.01
N ALA A 151 -9.10 10.25 -15.15
CA ALA A 151 -9.18 11.70 -15.15
C ALA A 151 -8.73 12.30 -13.81
N TYR A 152 -9.21 11.71 -12.71
CA TYR A 152 -8.79 12.11 -11.35
C TYR A 152 -7.29 11.95 -11.16
N LEU A 153 -6.75 10.76 -11.44
CA LEU A 153 -5.32 10.50 -11.28
C LEU A 153 -4.48 11.42 -12.18
N TYR A 154 -4.93 11.67 -13.41
CA TYR A 154 -4.26 12.61 -14.33
C TYR A 154 -4.20 14.01 -13.72
N GLU A 155 -5.34 14.54 -13.24
CA GLU A 155 -5.40 15.86 -12.58
C GLU A 155 -4.43 15.95 -11.39
N ARG A 156 -4.39 14.89 -10.54
CA ARG A 156 -3.53 14.90 -9.36
C ARG A 156 -2.05 14.78 -9.71
N ILE A 157 -1.71 13.96 -10.71
CA ILE A 157 -0.34 13.87 -11.23
C ILE A 157 0.12 15.21 -11.81
N ASP A 158 -0.73 15.86 -12.61
CA ASP A 158 -0.43 17.16 -13.20
C ASP A 158 -0.19 18.22 -12.11
N ALA A 159 -1.05 18.28 -11.09
CA ALA A 159 -0.88 19.17 -9.95
C ALA A 159 0.47 18.93 -9.22
N CYS A 160 0.88 17.66 -9.05
CA CYS A 160 2.18 17.31 -8.45
C CYS A 160 3.35 17.81 -9.29
N LEU A 161 3.30 17.61 -10.61
CA LEU A 161 4.35 18.04 -11.53
C LEU A 161 4.46 19.57 -11.56
N ASN A 162 3.33 20.28 -11.58
CA ASN A 162 3.28 21.73 -11.53
C ASN A 162 3.81 22.31 -10.21
N ALA A 163 3.67 21.56 -9.10
CA ALA A 163 4.26 21.92 -7.81
C ALA A 163 5.76 21.58 -7.70
N GLY A 164 6.36 20.99 -8.75
CA GLY A 164 7.79 20.63 -8.77
C GLY A 164 8.11 19.28 -8.16
N ILE A 165 7.13 18.43 -7.91
CA ILE A 165 7.38 17.04 -7.49
C ILE A 165 7.87 16.24 -8.69
N ASP A 166 9.03 15.57 -8.55
CA ASP A 166 9.58 14.75 -9.63
C ASP A 166 8.64 13.56 -9.93
N ARG A 167 8.38 13.31 -11.21
CA ARG A 167 7.55 12.18 -11.65
C ARG A 167 8.04 10.83 -11.12
N ARG A 168 9.35 10.67 -10.93
CA ARG A 168 9.98 9.46 -10.38
C ARG A 168 9.61 9.20 -8.91
N ASN A 169 9.11 10.21 -8.23
CA ASN A 169 8.63 10.14 -6.84
C ASN A 169 7.11 9.94 -6.76
N LEU A 170 6.42 9.70 -7.87
CA LEU A 170 4.98 9.47 -7.86
C LEU A 170 4.66 7.98 -7.95
N LEU A 171 3.73 7.55 -7.10
CA LEU A 171 3.03 6.28 -7.18
C LEU A 171 1.53 6.55 -7.24
N ILE A 172 0.77 5.60 -7.73
CA ILE A 172 -0.69 5.67 -7.74
C ILE A 172 -1.28 4.47 -7.00
N ASP A 173 -2.39 4.70 -6.33
CA ASP A 173 -3.23 3.66 -5.74
C ASP A 173 -4.67 3.87 -6.21
N PRO A 174 -5.16 3.06 -7.13
CA PRO A 174 -6.51 3.19 -7.66
C PRO A 174 -7.57 2.56 -6.75
N SER A 175 -7.22 2.15 -5.54
CA SER A 175 -8.16 1.48 -4.62
C SER A 175 -9.39 2.35 -4.39
N LEU A 176 -10.55 1.72 -4.49
CA LEU A 176 -11.81 2.36 -4.09
C LEU A 176 -11.89 2.43 -2.58
N SER A 177 -12.71 3.35 -2.07
CA SER A 177 -13.04 3.44 -0.65
C SER A 177 -13.45 2.09 -0.06
N GLN A 178 -13.20 1.89 1.22
CA GLN A 178 -13.60 0.65 1.92
C GLN A 178 -15.12 0.42 1.84
N SER A 179 -15.92 1.49 1.82
CA SER A 179 -17.38 1.44 1.69
C SER A 179 -17.87 1.16 0.27
N ALA A 180 -17.00 1.17 -0.74
CA ALA A 180 -17.40 0.86 -2.10
C ALA A 180 -17.92 -0.59 -2.24
N PRO A 181 -18.98 -0.82 -3.06
CA PRO A 181 -19.48 -2.15 -3.32
C PRO A 181 -18.39 -3.09 -3.83
N ILE A 182 -18.48 -4.36 -3.48
CA ILE A 182 -17.47 -5.35 -3.89
C ILE A 182 -17.45 -5.53 -5.39
N GLU A 183 -18.61 -5.53 -6.02
CA GLU A 183 -18.75 -5.63 -7.46
C GLU A 183 -17.94 -4.55 -8.16
N SER A 184 -17.98 -3.33 -7.64
CA SER A 184 -17.17 -2.21 -8.13
C SER A 184 -15.67 -2.46 -7.95
N LYS A 185 -15.27 -3.00 -6.77
CA LYS A 185 -13.87 -3.37 -6.52
C LYS A 185 -13.38 -4.46 -7.47
N LEU A 186 -14.19 -5.49 -7.72
CA LEU A 186 -13.84 -6.55 -8.66
C LEU A 186 -13.78 -6.06 -10.12
N LYS A 187 -14.70 -5.17 -10.52
CA LYS A 187 -14.68 -4.54 -11.84
C LYS A 187 -13.45 -3.67 -12.04
N LEU A 188 -13.04 -2.90 -11.01
CA LEU A 188 -11.78 -2.17 -11.01
C LEU A 188 -10.60 -3.12 -11.20
N ILE A 189 -10.50 -4.18 -10.40
CA ILE A 189 -9.41 -5.16 -10.49
C ILE A 189 -9.32 -5.74 -11.91
N GLY A 190 -10.47 -6.09 -12.52
CA GLY A 190 -10.54 -6.61 -13.88
C GLY A 190 -10.06 -5.64 -14.97
N ARG A 191 -9.95 -4.36 -14.67
CA ARG A 191 -9.58 -3.29 -15.63
C ARG A 191 -8.29 -2.53 -15.27
N LEU A 192 -7.57 -2.94 -14.23
CA LEU A 192 -6.36 -2.26 -13.75
C LEU A 192 -5.29 -2.07 -14.83
N GLU A 193 -5.26 -2.95 -15.84
CA GLU A 193 -4.27 -2.87 -16.91
C GLU A 193 -4.33 -1.54 -17.67
N THR A 194 -5.49 -0.88 -17.75
CA THR A 194 -5.65 0.41 -18.40
C THR A 194 -4.80 1.51 -17.75
N LEU A 195 -4.55 1.40 -16.45
CA LEU A 195 -3.75 2.36 -15.67
C LEU A 195 -2.24 2.24 -15.91
N LYS A 196 -1.79 1.18 -16.59
CA LYS A 196 -0.39 1.07 -17.04
C LYS A 196 0.04 2.23 -17.95
N SER A 197 -0.93 2.88 -18.61
CA SER A 197 -0.70 4.06 -19.44
C SER A 197 -0.06 5.23 -18.69
N PHE A 198 -0.27 5.32 -17.37
CA PHE A 198 0.40 6.33 -16.55
C PHE A 198 1.91 6.09 -16.41
N ALA A 199 2.40 4.89 -16.67
CA ALA A 199 3.81 4.52 -16.49
C ALA A 199 4.38 4.89 -15.10
N LEU A 200 3.54 4.77 -14.06
CA LEU A 200 3.88 4.97 -12.65
C LEU A 200 3.75 3.65 -11.89
N PRO A 201 4.53 3.44 -10.80
CA PRO A 201 4.29 2.32 -9.92
C PRO A 201 2.88 2.36 -9.34
N MET A 202 2.23 1.19 -9.30
CA MET A 202 0.91 1.03 -8.69
C MET A 202 1.02 0.29 -7.37
N THR A 203 0.35 0.81 -6.34
CA THR A 203 0.08 0.07 -5.11
C THR A 203 -1.38 -0.36 -5.09
N MET A 204 -1.68 -1.40 -4.32
CA MET A 204 -3.07 -1.79 -4.08
C MET A 204 -3.21 -2.47 -2.73
N ALA A 205 -4.19 -2.03 -1.95
CA ALA A 205 -4.57 -2.73 -0.74
C ALA A 205 -5.34 -3.99 -1.10
N MET A 206 -5.04 -5.09 -0.38
CA MET A 206 -5.90 -6.26 -0.46
C MET A 206 -7.30 -5.91 0.02
N PRO A 207 -8.34 -6.28 -0.74
CA PRO A 207 -9.70 -6.12 -0.26
C PRO A 207 -9.86 -6.89 1.06
N ARG A 208 -10.18 -6.17 2.14
CA ARG A 208 -10.42 -6.79 3.46
C ARG A 208 -11.77 -7.47 3.55
N SER A 209 -12.69 -7.12 2.66
CA SER A 209 -14.01 -7.73 2.59
C SER A 209 -14.46 -7.88 1.14
N ILE A 210 -14.79 -9.10 0.74
CA ILE A 210 -15.63 -9.39 -0.42
C ILE A 210 -17.01 -9.70 0.17
N PRO A 211 -18.07 -8.94 -0.10
CA PRO A 211 -19.41 -9.27 0.37
C PRO A 211 -19.95 -10.43 -0.44
N HIS A 212 -20.60 -11.23 0.16
CA HIS A 212 -21.51 -12.35 0.08
C HIS A 212 -21.16 -13.43 1.08
N ALA A 213 -20.20 -13.12 1.91
CA ALA A 213 -20.06 -13.87 3.11
C ALA A 213 -19.70 -12.83 4.12
N ASP A 214 -20.56 -12.60 5.07
CA ASP A 214 -20.21 -11.99 6.33
C ASP A 214 -18.86 -12.60 6.74
N ASN A 215 -17.76 -11.86 6.52
CA ASN A 215 -16.37 -12.27 6.77
C ASN A 215 -15.63 -13.16 5.74
N TYR A 216 -16.14 -13.38 4.51
CA TYR A 216 -15.58 -14.36 3.57
C TYR A 216 -14.08 -14.22 3.28
N LEU A 217 -13.51 -13.01 3.22
CA LEU A 217 -12.06 -12.84 2.99
C LEU A 217 -11.19 -12.88 4.24
N ASN A 218 -11.74 -12.51 5.39
CA ASN A 218 -11.04 -12.77 6.64
C ASN A 218 -10.98 -14.28 6.91
N GLU A 219 -12.01 -15.01 6.51
CA GLU A 219 -12.11 -16.46 6.64
C GLU A 219 -11.50 -17.21 5.44
N HIS A 220 -11.56 -16.63 4.21
CA HIS A 220 -11.08 -17.25 2.98
C HIS A 220 -9.96 -16.43 2.33
N PHE A 221 -8.82 -16.41 2.96
CA PHE A 221 -7.61 -15.76 2.43
C PHE A 221 -7.27 -16.19 1.00
N SER A 222 -7.66 -17.39 0.59
CA SER A 222 -7.47 -17.88 -0.78
C SER A 222 -8.11 -16.99 -1.84
N ALA A 223 -9.30 -16.42 -1.57
CA ALA A 223 -9.95 -15.50 -2.51
C ALA A 223 -9.19 -14.18 -2.63
N ALA A 224 -8.68 -13.67 -1.50
CA ALA A 224 -7.86 -12.48 -1.48
C ALA A 224 -6.52 -12.66 -2.22
N VAL A 225 -5.88 -13.83 -2.06
CA VAL A 225 -4.68 -14.20 -2.83
C VAL A 225 -4.98 -14.24 -4.32
N ALA A 226 -6.10 -14.85 -4.74
CA ALA A 226 -6.47 -14.91 -6.15
C ALA A 226 -6.64 -13.50 -6.76
N ALA A 227 -7.36 -12.60 -6.06
CA ALA A 227 -7.53 -11.21 -6.47
C ALA A 227 -6.17 -10.47 -6.54
N CYS A 228 -5.31 -10.68 -5.56
CA CYS A 228 -3.97 -10.10 -5.52
C CYS A 228 -3.10 -10.54 -6.70
N LEU A 229 -3.06 -11.84 -7.00
CA LEU A 229 -2.29 -12.36 -8.15
C LEU A 229 -2.82 -11.81 -9.47
N PHE A 230 -4.14 -11.57 -9.57
CA PHE A 230 -4.72 -10.89 -10.72
C PHE A 230 -4.23 -9.43 -10.81
N CYS A 231 -4.23 -8.69 -9.70
CA CYS A 231 -3.69 -7.32 -9.63
C CYS A 231 -2.23 -7.27 -10.08
N VAL A 232 -1.39 -8.19 -9.60
CA VAL A 232 0.02 -8.27 -9.97
C VAL A 232 0.19 -8.52 -11.48
N ASN A 233 -0.58 -9.45 -12.06
CA ASN A 233 -0.58 -9.68 -13.51
C ASN A 233 -1.03 -8.43 -14.29
N SER A 234 -1.94 -7.65 -13.71
CA SER A 234 -2.45 -6.40 -14.28
C SER A 234 -1.50 -5.21 -14.06
N GLY A 235 -0.34 -5.41 -13.42
CA GLY A 235 0.72 -4.42 -13.31
C GLY A 235 0.88 -3.72 -11.97
N VAL A 236 0.19 -4.18 -10.92
CA VAL A 236 0.42 -3.70 -9.56
C VAL A 236 1.82 -4.13 -9.08
N ASN A 237 2.57 -3.20 -8.53
CA ASN A 237 3.96 -3.37 -8.13
C ASN A 237 4.11 -3.60 -6.62
N ILE A 238 3.20 -3.06 -5.80
CA ILE A 238 3.25 -3.16 -4.34
C ILE A 238 1.89 -3.58 -3.82
N ILE A 239 1.84 -4.69 -3.09
CA ILE A 239 0.62 -5.19 -2.45
C ILE A 239 0.65 -4.84 -0.97
N ARG A 240 -0.39 -4.15 -0.49
CA ARG A 240 -0.57 -3.82 0.93
C ARG A 240 -1.41 -4.89 1.61
N THR A 241 -0.92 -5.45 2.72
CA THR A 241 -1.60 -6.53 3.45
C THR A 241 -1.19 -6.59 4.91
N GLU A 242 -2.08 -7.04 5.78
CA GLU A 242 -1.78 -7.42 7.16
C GLU A 242 -1.21 -8.85 7.27
N ARG A 243 -1.48 -9.68 6.26
CA ARG A 243 -1.09 -11.10 6.24
C ARG A 243 0.15 -11.30 5.37
N VAL A 244 1.27 -10.80 5.85
CA VAL A 244 2.53 -10.74 5.09
C VAL A 244 3.05 -12.13 4.76
N ALA A 245 3.11 -13.04 5.73
CA ALA A 245 3.68 -14.38 5.54
C ALA A 245 3.00 -15.17 4.42
N GLU A 246 1.68 -15.17 4.42
CA GLU A 246 0.90 -15.92 3.45
C GLU A 246 0.96 -15.26 2.05
N MET A 247 0.98 -13.92 2.02
CA MET A 247 1.11 -13.19 0.77
C MET A 247 2.49 -13.38 0.15
N ALA A 248 3.55 -13.37 0.96
CA ALA A 248 4.90 -13.63 0.49
C ALA A 248 5.02 -15.03 -0.14
N LEU A 249 4.42 -16.04 0.51
CA LEU A 249 4.39 -17.39 -0.06
C LEU A 249 3.65 -17.44 -1.40
N ALA A 250 2.51 -16.74 -1.51
CA ALA A 250 1.74 -16.69 -2.74
C ALA A 250 2.50 -16.00 -3.88
N LEU A 251 3.14 -14.85 -3.61
CA LEU A 251 3.92 -14.10 -4.59
C LEU A 251 5.19 -14.84 -5.01
N ASP A 252 5.89 -15.48 -4.08
CA ASP A 252 7.06 -16.31 -4.38
C ASP A 252 6.68 -17.48 -5.31
N THR A 253 5.53 -18.13 -5.03
CA THR A 253 4.99 -19.19 -5.88
C THR A 253 4.64 -18.67 -7.27
N TRP A 254 3.93 -17.54 -7.35
CA TRP A 254 3.58 -16.90 -8.61
C TRP A 254 4.84 -16.53 -9.43
N GLN A 255 5.87 -15.96 -8.80
CA GLN A 255 7.14 -15.64 -9.45
C GLN A 255 7.85 -16.89 -9.99
N ALA A 256 7.86 -17.98 -9.21
CA ALA A 256 8.48 -19.24 -9.61
C ALA A 256 7.78 -19.82 -10.85
N VAL A 257 6.44 -19.78 -10.89
CA VAL A 257 5.65 -20.21 -12.04
C VAL A 257 5.95 -19.35 -13.28
N ASN A 258 5.97 -18.02 -13.14
CA ASN A 258 6.22 -17.10 -14.24
C ASN A 258 7.68 -17.11 -14.74
N LYS A 259 8.64 -17.50 -13.88
CA LYS A 259 10.05 -17.69 -14.25
C LYS A 259 10.35 -19.12 -14.73
N SER A 260 9.34 -19.91 -15.05
CA SER A 260 9.42 -21.37 -15.33
C SER A 260 10.34 -21.79 -16.48
N ALA A 261 10.98 -20.85 -17.18
CA ALA A 261 12.09 -21.14 -18.10
C ALA A 261 13.44 -21.39 -17.37
N ARG A 262 13.51 -21.23 -16.04
CA ARG A 262 14.71 -21.48 -15.23
C ARG A 262 14.42 -22.48 -14.12
N PRO A 263 15.34 -23.41 -13.77
CA PRO A 263 15.09 -24.40 -12.73
C PRO A 263 14.72 -23.71 -11.42
N PHE A 264 13.63 -24.16 -10.82
CA PHE A 264 13.09 -23.68 -9.55
C PHE A 264 14.12 -23.91 -8.43
N LYS A 265 14.60 -22.85 -7.82
CA LYS A 265 15.39 -22.93 -6.58
C LYS A 265 14.50 -22.38 -5.46
N LEU A 266 14.08 -23.27 -4.55
CA LEU A 266 13.46 -22.82 -3.31
C LEU A 266 14.43 -21.84 -2.60
N THR A 267 13.98 -20.62 -2.38
CA THR A 267 14.76 -19.68 -1.57
C THR A 267 14.87 -20.23 -0.15
N LYS A 268 15.97 -19.90 0.55
CA LYS A 268 16.16 -20.33 1.94
C LYS A 268 15.00 -19.94 2.86
N ALA A 269 14.33 -18.81 2.55
CA ALA A 269 13.15 -18.34 3.27
C ALA A 269 11.96 -19.29 3.12
N ILE A 270 11.63 -19.73 1.89
CA ILE A 270 10.56 -20.71 1.65
C ILE A 270 10.90 -22.05 2.36
N ALA A 271 12.12 -22.53 2.20
CA ALA A 271 12.55 -23.78 2.83
C ALA A 271 12.49 -23.74 4.37
N SER A 272 12.82 -22.59 4.99
CA SER A 272 12.74 -22.42 6.44
C SER A 272 11.28 -22.36 6.94
N ARG A 273 10.36 -21.77 6.17
CA ARG A 273 8.93 -21.72 6.49
C ARG A 273 8.29 -23.12 6.48
N PHE A 274 8.61 -23.93 5.48
CA PHE A 274 8.14 -25.34 5.45
C PHE A 274 8.67 -26.16 6.65
N LYS A 275 9.92 -25.93 7.07
CA LYS A 275 10.48 -26.64 8.23
C LYS A 275 9.83 -26.28 9.55
N ARG A 276 9.41 -25.00 9.76
CA ARG A 276 8.73 -24.56 10.98
C ARG A 276 7.31 -25.13 11.14
N LYS A 277 6.57 -25.35 10.05
CA LYS A 277 5.21 -25.90 10.10
C LYS A 277 5.12 -27.40 10.40
N HIS A 278 6.22 -28.14 10.27
CA HIS A 278 6.27 -29.58 10.53
C HIS A 278 7.11 -29.95 11.77
N ALA A 279 7.49 -28.96 12.58
CA ALA A 279 8.26 -29.15 13.82
C ALA A 279 7.42 -28.94 15.10
N ASN A 280 6.07 -28.82 14.96
CA ASN A 280 5.11 -28.82 16.09
C ASN A 280 4.13 -29.96 15.96
#